data_1829330a2d993ee7f74175740d2ce8a6
#
_entry.id   1829330a2d993ee7f74175740d2ce8a6
#
_cell.length_a   1.000
_cell.length_b   1.000
_cell.length_c   1.000
_cell.angle_alpha   90.00
_cell.angle_beta   90.00
_cell.angle_gamma   90.00
#
_symmetry.space_group_name_H-M   'P 1'
#
loop_
_entity.id
_entity.type
_entity.pdbx_description
1 polymer ?
#
loop_
_entity_poly.entity_id
_entity_poly.type
_entity_poly.pdbx_seq_one_letter_code
_entity_poly.pdbx_strand_id
1 'polypeptide(L)'
;MKRTNKANGIRSAVPRLTDYMRSSMGVIILALILAALSAVMTILGPNQIGRIATLMSDGLTGNIDLAAIAKVGIFLAVIYALSAVFSFIQHYTMSVVTLKMSYRMRGELSAKINRVPQKYFGTTSQGDILSRITNDVSTLQQGLTNSLPTIISAATQFVGCLLMMFVTEWRLALVSIGVTILGMLLTVLILSRSQRYFAARQKSLGALNGYVEEMYSGHEVVRLSRAGRKIGAQFDTLNAAVYDANWRSQFLSGMMQPLMNIVGNIAYVAVCVLGSILAMNGTCLLYTSDAADE
;
A
#
# COMPACT_ATOMS: atom_id res chain seq x y z
N MET A 1 1.85 -17.74 -23.45
CA MET A 1 0.41 -17.96 -23.64
C MET A 1 -0.34 -18.24 -22.32
N LYS A 2 -0.02 -17.56 -21.19
CA LYS A 2 -0.62 -17.79 -19.85
C LYS A 2 -1.22 -16.53 -19.20
N ARG A 3 -1.27 -15.37 -19.87
CA ARG A 3 -1.82 -14.12 -19.30
C ARG A 3 -3.35 -13.96 -19.39
N THR A 4 -3.99 -14.59 -20.33
CA THR A 4 -5.45 -14.48 -20.56
C THR A 4 -6.31 -15.24 -19.55
N ASN A 5 -5.76 -16.26 -18.87
CA ASN A 5 -6.51 -17.06 -17.89
C ASN A 5 -6.62 -16.41 -16.48
N LYS A 6 -5.71 -15.48 -16.14
CA LYS A 6 -5.73 -14.81 -14.82
C LYS A 6 -6.86 -13.78 -14.68
N ALA A 7 -7.14 -13.04 -15.74
CA ALA A 7 -8.21 -12.03 -15.75
C ALA A 7 -9.62 -12.67 -15.64
N ASN A 8 -9.82 -13.81 -16.29
CA ASN A 8 -11.07 -14.56 -16.20
C ASN A 8 -11.28 -15.19 -14.81
N GLY A 9 -10.20 -15.58 -14.12
CA GLY A 9 -10.27 -16.11 -12.75
C GLY A 9 -10.70 -15.05 -11.73
N ILE A 10 -10.19 -13.82 -11.83
CA ILE A 10 -10.58 -12.72 -10.94
C ILE A 10 -12.06 -12.33 -11.18
N ARG A 11 -12.47 -12.23 -12.44
CA ARG A 11 -13.84 -11.84 -12.81
C ARG A 11 -14.89 -12.84 -12.34
N SER A 12 -14.54 -14.11 -12.20
CA SER A 12 -15.42 -15.16 -11.66
C SER A 12 -15.32 -15.31 -10.14
N ALA A 13 -14.23 -14.87 -9.51
CA ALA A 13 -14.05 -14.97 -8.06
C ALA A 13 -14.77 -13.84 -7.31
N VAL A 14 -14.83 -12.62 -7.86
CA VAL A 14 -15.49 -11.47 -7.23
C VAL A 14 -16.97 -11.73 -6.90
N PRO A 15 -17.82 -12.25 -7.81
CA PRO A 15 -19.23 -12.52 -7.48
C PRO A 15 -19.40 -13.55 -6.36
N ARG A 16 -18.54 -14.56 -6.32
CA ARG A 16 -18.58 -15.57 -5.25
C ARG A 16 -18.18 -14.97 -3.90
N LEU A 17 -17.19 -14.10 -3.89
CA LEU A 17 -16.73 -13.42 -2.68
C LEU A 17 -17.82 -12.47 -2.15
N THR A 18 -18.47 -11.71 -3.04
CA THR A 18 -19.59 -10.83 -2.66
C THR A 18 -20.77 -11.61 -2.09
N ASP A 19 -20.99 -12.84 -2.54
CA ASP A 19 -22.07 -13.70 -2.01
C ASP A 19 -21.79 -14.13 -0.56
N TYR A 20 -20.54 -14.45 -0.22
CA TYR A 20 -20.12 -14.68 1.17
C TYR A 20 -20.27 -13.45 2.07
N MET A 21 -20.06 -12.26 1.50
CA MET A 21 -20.13 -10.98 2.22
C MET A 21 -21.55 -10.40 2.27
N ARG A 22 -22.50 -10.92 1.48
CA ARG A 22 -23.85 -10.38 1.28
C ARG A 22 -24.64 -10.19 2.57
N SER A 23 -24.54 -11.12 3.50
CA SER A 23 -25.23 -11.00 4.80
C SER A 23 -24.68 -9.88 5.70
N SER A 24 -23.47 -9.39 5.44
CA SER A 24 -22.81 -8.33 6.21
C SER A 24 -22.56 -7.07 5.36
N MET A 25 -23.16 -6.97 4.16
CA MET A 25 -22.90 -5.90 3.22
C MET A 25 -23.19 -4.51 3.81
N GLY A 26 -24.28 -4.35 4.57
CA GLY A 26 -24.60 -3.09 5.24
C GLY A 26 -23.52 -2.65 6.24
N VAL A 27 -22.98 -3.61 6.98
CA VAL A 27 -21.91 -3.37 7.95
C VAL A 27 -20.59 -3.01 7.26
N ILE A 28 -20.30 -3.64 6.11
CA ILE A 28 -19.13 -3.33 5.29
C ILE A 28 -19.25 -1.92 4.70
N ILE A 29 -20.42 -1.58 4.15
CA ILE A 29 -20.66 -0.23 3.60
C ILE A 29 -20.48 0.81 4.70
N LEU A 30 -21.02 0.58 5.90
CA LEU A 30 -20.80 1.47 7.04
C LEU A 30 -19.32 1.63 7.38
N ALA A 31 -18.56 0.54 7.42
CA ALA A 31 -17.12 0.58 7.67
C ALA A 31 -16.37 1.37 6.58
N LEU A 32 -16.74 1.23 5.31
CA LEU A 32 -16.15 1.98 4.20
C LEU A 32 -16.50 3.47 4.25
N ILE A 33 -17.73 3.83 4.68
CA ILE A 33 -18.12 5.22 4.93
C ILE A 33 -17.31 5.82 6.07
N LEU A 34 -17.11 5.08 7.16
CA LEU A 34 -16.26 5.54 8.27
C LEU A 34 -14.80 5.72 7.86
N ALA A 35 -14.28 4.85 6.98
CA ALA A 35 -12.94 5.00 6.40
C ALA A 35 -12.83 6.28 5.56
N ALA A 36 -13.81 6.57 4.71
CA ALA A 36 -13.87 7.79 3.93
C ALA A 36 -13.98 9.04 4.82
N LEU A 37 -14.84 8.98 5.85
CA LEU A 37 -15.03 10.10 6.78
C LEU A 37 -13.75 10.39 7.60
N SER A 38 -13.07 9.35 8.07
CA SER A 38 -11.76 9.47 8.72
C SER A 38 -10.72 10.12 7.78
N ALA A 39 -10.67 9.72 6.50
CA ALA A 39 -9.79 10.32 5.51
C ALA A 39 -10.11 11.82 5.26
N VAL A 40 -11.39 12.19 5.15
CA VAL A 40 -11.80 13.59 5.01
C VAL A 40 -11.36 14.43 6.22
N MET A 41 -11.54 13.91 7.43
CA MET A 41 -11.09 14.59 8.65
C MET A 41 -9.57 14.86 8.64
N THR A 42 -8.80 13.89 8.14
CA THR A 42 -7.33 14.03 8.02
C THR A 42 -6.93 15.09 7.00
N ILE A 43 -7.69 15.25 5.90
CA ILE A 43 -7.44 16.25 4.84
C ILE A 43 -7.64 17.69 5.36
N LEU A 44 -8.53 17.89 6.32
CA LEU A 44 -8.79 19.22 6.90
C LEU A 44 -7.64 19.73 7.78
N GLY A 45 -6.79 18.82 8.30
CA GLY A 45 -5.70 19.16 9.21
C GLY A 45 -4.71 20.19 8.68
N PRO A 46 -4.07 19.97 7.51
CA PRO A 46 -3.08 20.90 6.96
C PRO A 46 -3.61 22.33 6.76
N ASN A 47 -4.87 22.48 6.38
CA ASN A 47 -5.49 23.81 6.22
C ASN A 47 -5.58 24.56 7.56
N GLN A 48 -5.94 23.87 8.64
CA GLN A 48 -6.00 24.48 9.97
C GLN A 48 -4.60 24.78 10.54
N ILE A 49 -3.59 23.95 10.22
CA ILE A 49 -2.19 24.24 10.56
C ILE A 49 -1.72 25.50 9.84
N GLY A 50 -2.06 25.67 8.56
CA GLY A 50 -1.81 26.88 7.81
C GLY A 50 -2.43 28.13 8.48
N ARG A 51 -3.66 28.00 9.00
CA ARG A 51 -4.34 29.08 9.74
C ARG A 51 -3.62 29.42 11.05
N ILE A 52 -3.07 28.46 11.77
CA ILE A 52 -2.22 28.73 12.95
C ILE A 52 -0.96 29.51 12.52
N ALA A 53 -0.32 29.10 11.43
CA ALA A 53 0.86 29.78 10.93
C ALA A 53 0.57 31.25 10.53
N THR A 54 -0.58 31.52 9.93
CA THR A 54 -1.04 32.88 9.63
C THR A 54 -1.24 33.70 10.90
N LEU A 55 -1.98 33.16 11.90
CA LEU A 55 -2.20 33.84 13.19
C LEU A 55 -0.89 34.14 13.96
N MET A 56 0.12 33.28 13.80
CA MET A 56 1.44 33.51 14.36
C MET A 56 2.19 34.62 13.60
N SER A 57 2.12 34.63 12.26
CA SER A 57 2.75 35.64 11.43
C SER A 57 2.18 37.03 11.67
N ASP A 58 0.85 37.16 11.76
CA ASP A 58 0.16 38.41 12.04
C ASP A 58 0.50 38.93 13.46
N GLY A 59 0.66 38.01 14.42
CA GLY A 59 1.09 38.35 15.77
C GLY A 59 2.54 38.82 15.90
N LEU A 60 3.41 38.57 14.91
CA LEU A 60 4.80 39.11 14.90
C LEU A 60 4.85 40.63 14.69
N THR A 61 3.82 41.21 14.08
CA THR A 61 3.68 42.64 13.85
C THR A 61 2.85 43.35 14.94
N GLY A 62 2.22 42.57 15.88
CA GLY A 62 1.36 43.05 16.96
C GLY A 62 1.39 42.12 18.17
N ASN A 63 0.23 41.95 18.81
CA ASN A 63 0.08 40.98 19.90
C ASN A 63 -0.37 39.62 19.36
N ILE A 64 0.35 38.54 19.74
CA ILE A 64 -0.03 37.16 19.39
C ILE A 64 -1.34 36.79 20.12
N ASP A 65 -2.40 36.51 19.39
CA ASP A 65 -3.66 36.01 19.95
C ASP A 65 -3.57 34.52 20.29
N LEU A 66 -3.05 34.24 21.49
CA LEU A 66 -2.94 32.86 22.01
C LEU A 66 -4.32 32.20 22.15
N ALA A 67 -5.41 32.96 22.35
CA ALA A 67 -6.74 32.40 22.50
C ALA A 67 -7.28 31.88 21.13
N ALA A 68 -7.04 32.63 20.04
CA ALA A 68 -7.37 32.17 18.68
C ALA A 68 -6.56 30.93 18.28
N ILE A 69 -5.26 30.92 18.54
CA ILE A 69 -4.39 29.75 18.29
C ILE A 69 -4.86 28.53 19.08
N ALA A 70 -5.17 28.71 20.37
CA ALA A 70 -5.68 27.62 21.21
C ALA A 70 -7.02 27.06 20.70
N LYS A 71 -7.94 27.89 20.22
CA LYS A 71 -9.21 27.44 19.63
C LYS A 71 -8.96 26.55 18.40
N VAL A 72 -8.10 26.96 17.48
CA VAL A 72 -7.76 26.17 16.30
C VAL A 72 -7.03 24.86 16.70
N GLY A 73 -6.14 24.92 17.70
CA GLY A 73 -5.47 23.74 18.24
C GLY A 73 -6.43 22.72 18.86
N ILE A 74 -7.39 23.18 19.66
CA ILE A 74 -8.44 22.33 20.25
C ILE A 74 -9.32 21.73 19.15
N PHE A 75 -9.72 22.54 18.15
CA PHE A 75 -10.50 22.06 17.01
C PHE A 75 -9.77 20.96 16.23
N LEU A 76 -8.47 21.12 15.99
CA LEU A 76 -7.61 20.09 15.37
C LEU A 76 -7.56 18.83 16.22
N ALA A 77 -7.36 18.96 17.53
CA ALA A 77 -7.30 17.82 18.44
C ALA A 77 -8.62 17.03 18.41
N VAL A 78 -9.76 17.71 18.38
CA VAL A 78 -11.09 17.08 18.30
C VAL A 78 -11.27 16.36 16.95
N ILE A 79 -10.90 16.99 15.83
CA ILE A 79 -10.99 16.36 14.50
C ILE A 79 -10.12 15.09 14.44
N TYR A 80 -8.88 15.16 14.91
CA TYR A 80 -7.99 13.99 14.88
C TYR A 80 -8.44 12.89 15.86
N ALA A 81 -8.96 13.26 17.04
CA ALA A 81 -9.56 12.29 17.96
C ALA A 81 -10.77 11.59 17.31
N LEU A 82 -11.64 12.35 16.65
CA LEU A 82 -12.80 11.81 15.96
C LEU A 82 -12.39 10.92 14.77
N SER A 83 -11.38 11.32 13.99
CA SER A 83 -10.78 10.51 12.93
C SER A 83 -10.24 9.19 13.46
N ALA A 84 -9.54 9.21 14.60
CA ALA A 84 -9.02 8.00 15.24
C ALA A 84 -10.15 7.06 15.70
N VAL A 85 -11.22 7.61 16.26
CA VAL A 85 -12.41 6.82 16.65
C VAL A 85 -13.06 6.17 15.43
N PHE A 86 -13.27 6.91 14.33
CA PHE A 86 -13.83 6.36 13.10
C PHE A 86 -12.95 5.27 12.51
N SER A 87 -11.64 5.49 12.48
CA SER A 87 -10.67 4.50 12.02
C SER A 87 -10.69 3.24 12.90
N PHE A 88 -10.75 3.39 14.22
CA PHE A 88 -10.85 2.27 15.15
C PHE A 88 -12.12 1.44 14.92
N ILE A 89 -13.29 2.10 14.87
CA ILE A 89 -14.58 1.43 14.65
C ILE A 89 -14.57 0.71 13.29
N GLN A 90 -14.04 1.34 12.26
CA GLN A 90 -13.91 0.77 10.91
C GLN A 90 -13.03 -0.48 10.93
N HIS A 91 -11.83 -0.43 11.52
CA HIS A 91 -10.93 -1.59 11.59
C HIS A 91 -11.53 -2.73 12.42
N TYR A 92 -12.13 -2.42 13.55
CA TYR A 92 -12.81 -3.41 14.38
C TYR A 92 -13.94 -4.10 13.61
N THR A 93 -14.80 -3.32 12.98
CA THR A 93 -15.94 -3.81 12.20
C THR A 93 -15.50 -4.70 11.04
N MET A 94 -14.51 -4.27 10.26
CA MET A 94 -13.96 -5.05 9.15
C MET A 94 -13.32 -6.35 9.65
N SER A 95 -12.61 -6.31 10.76
CA SER A 95 -12.00 -7.49 11.36
C SER A 95 -13.07 -8.53 11.76
N VAL A 96 -14.13 -8.10 12.44
CA VAL A 96 -15.24 -9.00 12.86
C VAL A 96 -15.94 -9.62 11.65
N VAL A 97 -16.23 -8.82 10.62
CA VAL A 97 -16.93 -9.31 9.40
C VAL A 97 -16.06 -10.33 8.66
N THR A 98 -14.78 -10.04 8.44
CA THR A 98 -13.89 -10.92 7.70
C THR A 98 -13.53 -12.18 8.49
N LEU A 99 -13.47 -12.12 9.82
CA LEU A 99 -13.36 -13.31 10.68
C LEU A 99 -14.57 -14.22 10.56
N LYS A 100 -15.80 -13.68 10.59
CA LYS A 100 -17.02 -14.45 10.39
C LYS A 100 -17.06 -15.10 9.01
N MET A 101 -16.66 -14.37 7.98
CA MET A 101 -16.52 -14.90 6.62
C MET A 101 -15.50 -16.05 6.57
N SER A 102 -14.33 -15.88 7.15
CA SER A 102 -13.28 -16.90 7.22
C SER A 102 -13.76 -18.16 7.93
N TYR A 103 -14.45 -18.01 9.06
CA TYR A 103 -15.04 -19.10 9.80
C TYR A 103 -16.03 -19.90 8.93
N ARG A 104 -16.95 -19.20 8.25
CA ARG A 104 -17.94 -19.84 7.36
C ARG A 104 -17.26 -20.55 6.18
N MET A 105 -16.29 -19.91 5.52
CA MET A 105 -15.54 -20.54 4.42
C MET A 105 -14.82 -21.81 4.84
N ARG A 106 -14.17 -21.80 6.01
CA ARG A 106 -13.51 -23.00 6.54
C ARG A 106 -14.49 -24.12 6.84
N GLY A 107 -15.65 -23.81 7.41
CA GLY A 107 -16.72 -24.77 7.66
C GLY A 107 -17.26 -25.42 6.37
N GLU A 108 -17.52 -24.60 5.34
CA GLU A 108 -18.00 -25.08 4.04
C GLU A 108 -16.92 -25.90 3.30
N LEU A 109 -15.64 -25.49 3.36
CA LEU A 109 -14.53 -26.26 2.80
C LEU A 109 -14.36 -27.60 3.50
N SER A 110 -14.41 -27.64 4.82
CA SER A 110 -14.35 -28.88 5.61
C SER A 110 -15.51 -29.82 5.26
N ALA A 111 -16.73 -29.30 5.22
CA ALA A 111 -17.91 -30.09 4.83
C ALA A 111 -17.81 -30.61 3.38
N LYS A 112 -17.24 -29.83 2.48
CA LYS A 112 -17.04 -30.23 1.08
C LYS A 112 -15.99 -31.33 0.97
N ILE A 113 -14.89 -31.26 1.71
CA ILE A 113 -13.83 -32.29 1.73
C ILE A 113 -14.41 -33.64 2.15
N ASN A 114 -15.30 -33.68 3.15
CA ASN A 114 -15.95 -34.91 3.59
C ASN A 114 -16.90 -35.53 2.54
N ARG A 115 -17.23 -34.81 1.46
CA ARG A 115 -18.12 -35.28 0.37
C ARG A 115 -17.38 -35.55 -0.92
N VAL A 116 -16.09 -35.28 -1.00
CA VAL A 116 -15.30 -35.48 -2.23
C VAL A 116 -14.96 -36.98 -2.40
N PRO A 117 -15.08 -37.54 -3.62
CA PRO A 117 -14.72 -38.93 -3.89
C PRO A 117 -13.26 -39.23 -3.57
N GLN A 118 -12.96 -40.44 -3.11
CA GLN A 118 -11.62 -40.86 -2.75
C GLN A 118 -10.57 -40.70 -3.88
N LYS A 119 -11.00 -40.78 -5.13
CA LYS A 119 -10.18 -40.53 -6.31
C LYS A 119 -9.49 -39.16 -6.28
N TYR A 120 -10.13 -38.15 -5.71
CA TYR A 120 -9.56 -36.80 -5.58
C TYR A 120 -8.33 -36.77 -4.67
N PHE A 121 -8.35 -37.54 -3.56
CA PHE A 121 -7.22 -37.63 -2.63
C PHE A 121 -6.03 -38.40 -3.22
N GLY A 122 -6.25 -39.22 -4.24
CA GLY A 122 -5.17 -39.89 -4.98
C GLY A 122 -4.44 -38.95 -5.96
N THR A 123 -5.06 -37.81 -6.33
CA THR A 123 -4.50 -36.84 -7.28
C THR A 123 -4.05 -35.53 -6.66
N THR A 124 -4.46 -35.27 -5.44
CA THR A 124 -4.17 -34.01 -4.71
C THR A 124 -3.51 -34.32 -3.37
N SER A 125 -2.39 -33.67 -3.06
CA SER A 125 -1.71 -33.90 -1.79
C SER A 125 -2.55 -33.40 -0.60
N GLN A 126 -2.54 -34.13 0.52
CA GLN A 126 -3.22 -33.70 1.74
C GLN A 126 -2.72 -32.36 2.26
N GLY A 127 -1.41 -32.08 2.08
CA GLY A 127 -0.78 -30.80 2.43
C GLY A 127 -1.34 -29.61 1.62
N ASP A 128 -1.61 -29.81 0.30
CA ASP A 128 -2.22 -28.77 -0.53
C ASP A 128 -3.67 -28.44 -0.09
N ILE A 129 -4.44 -29.47 0.26
CA ILE A 129 -5.81 -29.30 0.78
C ILE A 129 -5.78 -28.54 2.12
N LEU A 130 -4.90 -28.92 3.03
CA LEU A 130 -4.76 -28.29 4.34
C LEU A 130 -4.28 -26.84 4.19
N SER A 131 -3.33 -26.57 3.30
CA SER A 131 -2.82 -25.23 3.00
C SER A 131 -3.93 -24.31 2.47
N ARG A 132 -4.82 -24.81 1.63
CA ARG A 132 -5.97 -24.01 1.14
C ARG A 132 -6.94 -23.62 2.25
N ILE A 133 -7.23 -24.52 3.18
CA ILE A 133 -8.15 -24.25 4.30
C ILE A 133 -7.52 -23.28 5.31
N THR A 134 -6.24 -23.42 5.57
CA THR A 134 -5.54 -22.65 6.60
C THR A 134 -4.97 -21.34 6.03
N ASN A 135 -4.07 -21.44 5.04
CA ASN A 135 -3.29 -20.31 4.55
C ASN A 135 -4.06 -19.44 3.56
N ASP A 136 -4.72 -20.05 2.55
CA ASP A 136 -5.40 -19.26 1.52
C ASP A 136 -6.61 -18.51 2.09
N VAL A 137 -7.39 -19.15 2.97
CA VAL A 137 -8.52 -18.48 3.64
C VAL A 137 -8.02 -17.37 4.57
N SER A 138 -6.90 -17.57 5.29
CA SER A 138 -6.31 -16.53 6.12
C SER A 138 -5.79 -15.35 5.29
N THR A 139 -5.16 -15.64 4.16
CA THR A 139 -4.66 -14.61 3.22
C THR A 139 -5.80 -13.78 2.63
N LEU A 140 -6.91 -14.43 2.26
CA LEU A 140 -8.13 -13.74 1.82
C LEU A 140 -8.71 -12.86 2.93
N GLN A 141 -8.81 -13.37 4.15
CA GLN A 141 -9.29 -12.62 5.30
C GLN A 141 -8.45 -11.37 5.53
N GLN A 142 -7.12 -11.51 5.63
CA GLN A 142 -6.20 -10.39 5.84
C GLN A 142 -6.26 -9.36 4.70
N GLY A 143 -6.30 -9.85 3.45
CA GLY A 143 -6.43 -9.01 2.27
C GLY A 143 -7.71 -8.16 2.32
N LEU A 144 -8.85 -8.75 2.66
CA LEU A 144 -10.11 -8.02 2.76
C LEU A 144 -10.13 -7.05 3.95
N THR A 145 -9.61 -7.47 5.11
CA THR A 145 -9.56 -6.61 6.31
C THR A 145 -8.75 -5.34 6.05
N ASN A 146 -7.62 -5.44 5.35
CA ASN A 146 -6.70 -4.33 5.17
C ASN A 146 -6.91 -3.59 3.85
N SER A 147 -7.09 -4.31 2.73
CA SER A 147 -7.06 -3.70 1.41
C SER A 147 -8.32 -2.90 1.08
N LEU A 148 -9.52 -3.36 1.47
CA LEU A 148 -10.76 -2.65 1.14
C LEU A 148 -10.81 -1.26 1.79
N PRO A 149 -10.59 -1.10 3.10
CA PRO A 149 -10.57 0.22 3.72
C PRO A 149 -9.45 1.11 3.18
N THR A 150 -8.27 0.53 2.95
CA THR A 150 -7.12 1.28 2.42
C THR A 150 -7.41 1.86 1.04
N ILE A 151 -8.04 1.10 0.13
CA ILE A 151 -8.41 1.59 -1.20
C ILE A 151 -9.39 2.76 -1.09
N ILE A 152 -10.42 2.65 -0.25
CA ILE A 152 -11.41 3.72 -0.07
C ILE A 152 -10.77 4.96 0.56
N SER A 153 -9.99 4.78 1.62
CA SER A 153 -9.27 5.90 2.26
C SER A 153 -8.31 6.58 1.30
N ALA A 154 -7.51 5.81 0.56
CA ALA A 154 -6.58 6.35 -0.43
C ALA A 154 -7.29 7.08 -1.57
N ALA A 155 -8.40 6.53 -2.09
CA ALA A 155 -9.19 7.19 -3.12
C ALA A 155 -9.81 8.50 -2.59
N THR A 156 -10.39 8.48 -1.39
CA THR A 156 -10.96 9.66 -0.73
C THR A 156 -9.88 10.73 -0.50
N GLN A 157 -8.71 10.30 0.02
CA GLN A 157 -7.59 11.20 0.28
C GLN A 157 -7.03 11.80 -1.01
N PHE A 158 -6.89 10.99 -2.06
CA PHE A 158 -6.41 11.46 -3.36
C PHE A 158 -7.36 12.51 -3.98
N VAL A 159 -8.65 12.19 -4.06
CA VAL A 159 -9.65 13.12 -4.59
C VAL A 159 -9.78 14.36 -3.72
N GLY A 160 -9.83 14.19 -2.40
CA GLY A 160 -9.95 15.30 -1.46
C GLY A 160 -8.73 16.24 -1.48
N CYS A 161 -7.51 15.69 -1.51
CA CYS A 161 -6.30 16.50 -1.66
C CYS A 161 -6.26 17.25 -2.98
N LEU A 162 -6.64 16.62 -4.10
CA LEU A 162 -6.72 17.29 -5.39
C LEU A 162 -7.71 18.45 -5.35
N LEU A 163 -8.92 18.22 -4.84
CA LEU A 163 -9.93 19.26 -4.72
C LEU A 163 -9.44 20.43 -3.86
N MET A 164 -8.87 20.13 -2.68
CA MET A 164 -8.34 21.16 -1.79
C MET A 164 -7.21 21.96 -2.44
N MET A 165 -6.29 21.31 -3.16
CA MET A 165 -5.20 21.99 -3.88
C MET A 165 -5.74 22.96 -4.94
N PHE A 166 -6.73 22.53 -5.73
CA PHE A 166 -7.33 23.39 -6.76
C PHE A 166 -8.12 24.56 -6.17
N VAL A 167 -8.81 24.35 -5.05
CA VAL A 167 -9.57 25.40 -4.35
C VAL A 167 -8.63 26.40 -3.68
N THR A 168 -7.49 25.94 -3.13
CA THR A 168 -6.53 26.81 -2.45
C THR A 168 -5.75 27.65 -3.48
N GLU A 169 -5.08 27.03 -4.43
CA GLU A 169 -4.30 27.73 -5.47
C GLU A 169 -4.04 26.79 -6.66
N TRP A 170 -4.78 26.97 -7.74
CA TRP A 170 -4.73 26.09 -8.92
C TRP A 170 -3.35 26.04 -9.61
N ARG A 171 -2.56 27.12 -9.53
CA ARG A 171 -1.23 27.21 -10.14
C ARG A 171 -0.26 26.29 -9.42
N LEU A 172 -0.27 26.29 -8.09
CA LEU A 172 0.55 25.40 -7.27
C LEU A 172 0.10 23.95 -7.42
N ALA A 173 -1.21 23.71 -7.58
CA ALA A 173 -1.77 22.40 -7.87
C ALA A 173 -1.20 21.82 -9.18
N LEU A 174 -1.17 22.59 -10.26
CA LEU A 174 -0.61 22.14 -11.55
C LEU A 174 0.88 21.79 -11.46
N VAL A 175 1.68 22.59 -10.75
CA VAL A 175 3.11 22.31 -10.54
C VAL A 175 3.29 21.01 -9.75
N SER A 176 2.56 20.83 -8.66
CA SER A 176 2.62 19.62 -7.84
C SER A 176 2.21 18.37 -8.63
N ILE A 177 1.16 18.47 -9.42
CA ILE A 177 0.70 17.37 -10.31
C ILE A 177 1.78 17.08 -11.36
N GLY A 178 2.37 18.10 -11.98
CA GLY A 178 3.43 17.93 -12.97
C GLY A 178 4.64 17.18 -12.42
N VAL A 179 5.12 17.55 -11.24
CA VAL A 179 6.24 16.87 -10.58
C VAL A 179 5.85 15.46 -10.16
N THR A 180 4.62 15.25 -9.68
CA THR A 180 4.12 13.89 -9.33
C THR A 180 4.07 12.98 -10.55
N ILE A 181 3.59 13.47 -11.70
CA ILE A 181 3.58 12.71 -12.96
C ILE A 181 5.01 12.37 -13.40
N LEU A 182 5.94 13.32 -13.29
CA LEU A 182 7.35 13.07 -13.60
C LEU A 182 7.93 11.95 -12.70
N GLY A 183 7.66 12.00 -11.39
CA GLY A 183 8.05 10.95 -10.44
C GLY A 183 7.43 9.59 -10.79
N MET A 184 6.18 9.57 -11.22
CA MET A 184 5.48 8.36 -11.64
C MET A 184 6.11 7.77 -12.92
N LEU A 185 6.44 8.60 -13.89
CA LEU A 185 7.15 8.18 -15.11
C LEU A 185 8.53 7.60 -14.80
N LEU A 186 9.29 8.24 -13.91
CA LEU A 186 10.59 7.72 -13.46
C LEU A 186 10.42 6.36 -12.77
N THR A 187 9.43 6.20 -11.91
CA THR A 187 9.12 4.94 -11.24
C THR A 187 8.79 3.83 -12.24
N VAL A 188 7.96 4.09 -13.23
CA VAL A 188 7.60 3.13 -14.28
C VAL A 188 8.82 2.74 -15.11
N LEU A 189 9.69 3.71 -15.46
CA LEU A 189 10.95 3.47 -16.18
C LEU A 189 11.88 2.53 -15.41
N ILE A 190 12.09 2.81 -14.10
CA ILE A 190 12.93 1.97 -13.24
C ILE A 190 12.34 0.58 -13.11
N LEU A 191 11.03 0.48 -12.84
CA LEU A 191 10.34 -0.78 -12.67
C LEU A 191 10.40 -1.64 -13.94
N SER A 192 10.18 -1.06 -15.11
CA SER A 192 10.27 -1.77 -16.39
C SER A 192 11.68 -2.31 -16.64
N ARG A 193 12.70 -1.53 -16.29
CA ARG A 193 14.11 -1.93 -16.44
C ARG A 193 14.49 -3.00 -15.40
N SER A 194 13.92 -2.95 -14.20
CA SER A 194 14.20 -3.88 -13.09
C SER A 194 13.63 -5.29 -13.34
N GLN A 195 12.55 -5.42 -14.09
CA GLN A 195 11.85 -6.70 -14.32
C GLN A 195 12.78 -7.83 -14.80
N ARG A 196 13.73 -7.53 -15.67
CA ARG A 196 14.70 -8.52 -16.16
C ARG A 196 15.61 -9.05 -15.04
N TYR A 197 16.00 -8.18 -14.11
CA TYR A 197 16.87 -8.57 -12.99
C TYR A 197 16.12 -9.38 -11.94
N PHE A 198 14.86 -9.06 -11.68
CA PHE A 198 13.99 -9.88 -10.83
C PHE A 198 13.76 -11.28 -11.44
N ALA A 199 13.55 -11.37 -12.75
CA ALA A 199 13.41 -12.65 -13.44
C ALA A 199 14.71 -13.46 -13.39
N ALA A 200 15.88 -12.82 -13.60
CA ALA A 200 17.19 -13.46 -13.46
C ALA A 200 17.43 -13.97 -12.05
N ARG A 201 17.15 -13.14 -11.01
CA ARG A 201 17.24 -13.53 -9.61
C ARG A 201 16.39 -14.76 -9.30
N GLN A 202 15.12 -14.78 -9.74
CA GLN A 202 14.23 -15.90 -9.49
C GLN A 202 14.73 -17.19 -10.19
N LYS A 203 15.28 -17.07 -11.41
CA LYS A 203 15.86 -18.19 -12.14
C LYS A 203 17.10 -18.74 -11.43
N SER A 204 18.04 -17.88 -11.01
CA SER A 204 19.25 -18.29 -10.33
C SER A 204 18.95 -18.93 -8.97
N LEU A 205 18.00 -18.36 -8.22
CA LEU A 205 17.56 -18.92 -6.94
C LEU A 205 16.89 -20.29 -7.13
N GLY A 206 16.06 -20.45 -8.16
CA GLY A 206 15.46 -21.75 -8.50
C GLY A 206 16.50 -22.80 -8.87
N ALA A 207 17.54 -22.43 -9.62
CA ALA A 207 18.65 -23.34 -9.98
C ALA A 207 19.45 -23.76 -8.74
N LEU A 208 19.75 -22.83 -7.83
CA LEU A 208 20.46 -23.13 -6.59
C LEU A 208 19.63 -24.06 -5.68
N ASN A 209 18.34 -23.74 -5.50
CA ASN A 209 17.45 -24.56 -4.66
C ASN A 209 17.29 -25.97 -5.23
N GLY A 210 17.09 -26.11 -6.55
CA GLY A 210 17.02 -27.43 -7.19
C GLY A 210 18.30 -28.23 -7.02
N TYR A 211 19.45 -27.57 -7.15
CA TYR A 211 20.75 -28.21 -6.91
C TYR A 211 20.91 -28.69 -5.45
N VAL A 212 20.54 -27.85 -4.48
CA VAL A 212 20.58 -28.21 -3.06
C VAL A 212 19.66 -29.41 -2.77
N GLU A 213 18.42 -29.37 -3.30
CA GLU A 213 17.46 -30.47 -3.15
C GLU A 213 17.98 -31.79 -3.74
N GLU A 214 18.58 -31.76 -4.94
CA GLU A 214 19.18 -32.90 -5.60
C GLU A 214 20.34 -33.48 -4.78
N MET A 215 21.26 -32.63 -4.30
CA MET A 215 22.41 -33.06 -3.51
C MET A 215 22.01 -33.58 -2.13
N TYR A 216 20.97 -32.97 -1.53
CA TYR A 216 20.44 -33.44 -0.24
C TYR A 216 19.73 -34.78 -0.37
N SER A 217 18.90 -34.95 -1.40
CA SER A 217 18.21 -36.22 -1.67
C SER A 217 19.19 -37.34 -2.03
N GLY A 218 20.30 -37.00 -2.71
CA GLY A 218 21.37 -37.96 -3.07
C GLY A 218 22.54 -38.03 -2.09
N HIS A 219 22.36 -37.54 -0.85
CA HIS A 219 23.45 -37.35 0.11
C HIS A 219 24.30 -38.64 0.37
N GLU A 220 23.68 -39.81 0.43
CA GLU A 220 24.39 -41.06 0.58
C GLU A 220 25.35 -41.36 -0.58
N VAL A 221 24.90 -41.11 -1.83
CA VAL A 221 25.71 -41.31 -3.03
C VAL A 221 26.88 -40.32 -3.05
N VAL A 222 26.61 -39.06 -2.67
CA VAL A 222 27.62 -38.00 -2.56
C VAL A 222 28.70 -38.38 -1.60
N ARG A 223 28.34 -38.95 -0.44
CA ARG A 223 29.25 -39.38 0.61
C ARG A 223 30.10 -40.58 0.16
N LEU A 224 29.47 -41.59 -0.42
CA LEU A 224 30.15 -42.78 -0.91
C LEU A 224 31.14 -42.50 -2.06
N SER A 225 30.77 -41.58 -2.96
CA SER A 225 31.61 -41.18 -4.10
C SER A 225 32.70 -40.18 -3.75
N ARG A 226 32.79 -39.70 -2.52
CA ARG A 226 33.69 -38.63 -2.07
C ARG A 226 33.65 -37.37 -2.95
N ALA A 227 32.49 -37.09 -3.53
CA ALA A 227 32.29 -36.00 -4.47
C ALA A 227 32.14 -34.61 -3.81
N GLY A 228 32.26 -34.47 -2.50
CA GLY A 228 31.99 -33.25 -1.74
C GLY A 228 32.71 -32.00 -2.27
N ARG A 229 33.99 -32.13 -2.69
CA ARG A 229 34.75 -30.98 -3.25
C ARG A 229 34.17 -30.50 -4.58
N LYS A 230 33.77 -31.40 -5.47
CA LYS A 230 33.15 -31.04 -6.78
C LYS A 230 31.79 -30.41 -6.57
N ILE A 231 31.02 -30.96 -5.64
CA ILE A 231 29.66 -30.41 -5.30
C ILE A 231 29.77 -29.05 -4.67
N GLY A 232 30.73 -28.80 -3.76
CA GLY A 232 31.00 -27.50 -3.18
C GLY A 232 31.38 -26.46 -4.23
N ALA A 233 32.28 -26.79 -5.17
CA ALA A 233 32.66 -25.89 -6.25
C ALA A 233 31.46 -25.51 -7.15
N GLN A 234 30.60 -26.48 -7.46
CA GLN A 234 29.38 -26.21 -8.23
C GLN A 234 28.37 -25.35 -7.45
N PHE A 235 28.22 -25.60 -6.15
CA PHE A 235 27.41 -24.75 -5.27
C PHE A 235 27.91 -23.31 -5.27
N ASP A 236 29.21 -23.10 -5.11
CA ASP A 236 29.82 -21.77 -5.11
C ASP A 236 29.56 -21.03 -6.41
N THR A 237 29.62 -21.73 -7.54
CA THR A 237 29.30 -21.15 -8.85
C THR A 237 27.85 -20.68 -8.95
N LEU A 238 26.91 -21.53 -8.50
CA LEU A 238 25.48 -21.20 -8.49
C LEU A 238 25.16 -20.08 -7.48
N ASN A 239 25.81 -20.11 -6.32
CA ASN A 239 25.65 -19.09 -5.28
C ASN A 239 26.19 -17.73 -5.75
N ALA A 240 27.33 -17.70 -6.45
CA ALA A 240 27.85 -16.48 -7.07
C ALA A 240 26.87 -15.89 -8.10
N ALA A 241 26.22 -16.73 -8.88
CA ALA A 241 25.19 -16.30 -9.83
C ALA A 241 23.94 -15.72 -9.11
N VAL A 242 23.54 -16.32 -7.98
CA VAL A 242 22.47 -15.77 -7.11
C VAL A 242 22.88 -14.43 -6.52
N TYR A 243 24.11 -14.32 -6.02
CA TYR A 243 24.65 -13.09 -5.43
C TYR A 243 24.60 -11.94 -6.45
N ASP A 244 25.13 -12.14 -7.68
CA ASP A 244 25.16 -11.09 -8.72
C ASP A 244 23.75 -10.67 -9.14
N ALA A 245 22.85 -11.64 -9.37
CA ALA A 245 21.45 -11.34 -9.71
C ALA A 245 20.70 -10.64 -8.58
N ASN A 246 20.95 -11.05 -7.32
CA ASN A 246 20.35 -10.44 -6.14
C ASN A 246 20.84 -9.01 -5.92
N TRP A 247 22.15 -8.80 -5.99
CA TRP A 247 22.76 -7.47 -5.88
C TRP A 247 22.12 -6.48 -6.85
N ARG A 248 22.05 -6.82 -8.15
CA ARG A 248 21.48 -5.96 -9.19
C ARG A 248 19.99 -5.68 -8.96
N SER A 249 19.23 -6.69 -8.59
CA SER A 249 17.80 -6.52 -8.31
C SER A 249 17.54 -5.67 -7.08
N GLN A 250 18.32 -5.87 -6.01
CA GLN A 250 18.20 -5.12 -4.75
C GLN A 250 18.66 -3.67 -4.89
N PHE A 251 19.75 -3.42 -5.63
CA PHE A 251 20.22 -2.07 -5.90
C PHE A 251 19.15 -1.23 -6.61
N LEU A 252 18.56 -1.75 -7.70
CA LEU A 252 17.50 -1.05 -8.42
C LEU A 252 16.23 -0.87 -7.58
N SER A 253 15.86 -1.88 -6.80
CA SER A 253 14.71 -1.79 -5.90
C SER A 253 14.97 -0.79 -4.77
N GLY A 254 16.17 -0.81 -4.19
CA GLY A 254 16.56 0.08 -3.10
C GLY A 254 16.67 1.55 -3.52
N MET A 255 16.99 1.83 -4.79
CA MET A 255 17.03 3.20 -5.33
C MET A 255 15.66 3.84 -5.46
N MET A 256 14.56 3.07 -5.49
CA MET A 256 13.21 3.64 -5.71
C MET A 256 12.84 4.63 -4.61
N GLN A 257 13.05 4.28 -3.34
CA GLN A 257 12.69 5.14 -2.22
C GLN A 257 13.50 6.46 -2.19
N PRO A 258 14.84 6.45 -2.27
CA PRO A 258 15.61 7.68 -2.38
C PRO A 258 15.23 8.57 -3.56
N LEU A 259 14.97 7.99 -4.72
CA LEU A 259 14.55 8.75 -5.91
C LEU A 259 13.18 9.40 -5.71
N MET A 260 12.22 8.69 -5.12
CA MET A 260 10.91 9.27 -4.81
C MET A 260 11.02 10.38 -3.77
N ASN A 261 11.90 10.25 -2.79
CA ASN A 261 12.18 11.32 -1.82
C ASN A 261 12.78 12.56 -2.50
N ILE A 262 13.71 12.39 -3.45
CA ILE A 262 14.27 13.49 -4.23
C ILE A 262 13.19 14.20 -5.04
N VAL A 263 12.32 13.45 -5.74
CA VAL A 263 11.19 14.00 -6.49
C VAL A 263 10.25 14.77 -5.56
N GLY A 264 9.94 14.21 -4.38
CA GLY A 264 9.10 14.88 -3.38
C GLY A 264 9.73 16.18 -2.86
N ASN A 265 11.03 16.16 -2.59
CA ASN A 265 11.76 17.36 -2.14
C ASN A 265 11.83 18.44 -3.23
N ILE A 266 12.02 18.05 -4.50
CA ILE A 266 11.97 19.00 -5.63
C ILE A 266 10.56 19.60 -5.75
N ALA A 267 9.52 18.81 -5.61
CA ALA A 267 8.14 19.29 -5.60
C ALA A 267 7.93 20.30 -4.46
N TYR A 268 8.38 19.96 -3.27
CA TYR A 268 8.30 20.84 -2.09
C TYR A 268 9.00 22.17 -2.31
N VAL A 269 10.25 22.16 -2.79
CA VAL A 269 11.01 23.39 -3.10
C VAL A 269 10.31 24.21 -4.17
N ALA A 270 9.84 23.57 -5.25
CA ALA A 270 9.14 24.25 -6.33
C ALA A 270 7.85 24.96 -5.83
N VAL A 271 7.08 24.27 -4.99
CA VAL A 271 5.85 24.83 -4.38
C VAL A 271 6.19 25.98 -3.42
N CYS A 272 7.24 25.84 -2.59
CA CYS A 272 7.66 26.91 -1.68
C CYS A 272 8.13 28.15 -2.44
N VAL A 273 8.97 27.99 -3.45
CA VAL A 273 9.50 29.12 -4.24
C VAL A 273 8.37 29.82 -5.01
N LEU A 274 7.53 29.06 -5.73
CA LEU A 274 6.41 29.63 -6.47
C LEU A 274 5.35 30.22 -5.55
N GLY A 275 5.06 29.56 -4.44
CA GLY A 275 4.14 30.07 -3.42
C GLY A 275 4.60 31.39 -2.83
N SER A 276 5.90 31.52 -2.53
CA SER A 276 6.49 32.79 -2.06
C SER A 276 6.40 33.90 -3.10
N ILE A 277 6.68 33.61 -4.37
CA ILE A 277 6.56 34.58 -5.47
C ILE A 277 5.11 35.04 -5.65
N LEU A 278 4.15 34.10 -5.59
CA LEU A 278 2.71 34.41 -5.70
C LEU A 278 2.21 35.21 -4.50
N ALA A 279 2.70 34.91 -3.29
CA ALA A 279 2.39 35.68 -2.08
C ALA A 279 2.93 37.11 -2.17
N MET A 280 4.17 37.31 -2.63
CA MET A 280 4.74 38.64 -2.85
C MET A 280 4.00 39.45 -3.90
N ASN A 281 3.39 38.82 -4.90
CA ASN A 281 2.58 39.45 -5.93
C ASN A 281 1.12 39.65 -5.50
N GLY A 282 0.74 39.39 -4.25
CA GLY A 282 -0.61 39.54 -3.72
C GLY A 282 -1.68 38.65 -4.35
N THR A 283 -1.26 37.59 -5.07
CA THR A 283 -2.17 36.66 -5.75
C THR A 283 -2.42 35.35 -5.00
N CYS A 284 -1.70 35.11 -3.92
CA CYS A 284 -1.89 33.91 -3.08
C CYS A 284 -2.49 34.29 -1.73
N LEU A 285 -3.62 33.69 -1.39
CA LEU A 285 -4.47 33.97 -0.22
C LEU A 285 -3.84 33.66 1.16
N LEU A 286 -2.56 33.49 1.27
CA LEU A 286 -1.90 33.40 2.57
C LEU A 286 -1.96 34.70 3.38
N TYR A 287 -2.38 35.81 2.75
CA TYR A 287 -2.32 37.16 3.33
C TYR A 287 -3.58 38.05 3.14
N THR A 288 -4.66 37.58 2.53
CA THR A 288 -5.75 38.48 2.12
C THR A 288 -7.10 38.23 2.77
N SER A 289 -7.20 37.56 3.93
CA SER A 289 -8.51 37.39 4.56
C SER A 289 -8.95 38.56 5.45
N ASP A 290 -8.11 39.56 5.73
CA ASP A 290 -8.43 40.63 6.63
C ASP A 290 -8.71 42.01 5.92
N ALA A 291 -8.57 42.08 4.61
CA ALA A 291 -8.84 43.34 3.89
C ALA A 291 -10.29 43.47 3.35
N ALA A 292 -11.19 42.57 3.67
CA ALA A 292 -12.55 42.53 3.18
C ALA A 292 -13.62 42.84 4.26
N ASP A 293 -13.22 43.11 5.50
CA ASP A 293 -14.11 43.41 6.62
C ASP A 293 -13.90 44.83 7.22
N GLU A 294 -13.47 45.81 6.41
CA GLU A 294 -13.65 47.23 6.71
C GLU A 294 -14.60 47.92 5.71
#